data_f1c36b17666b1ba6b382dd0df49de610
#
_entry.id   f1c36b17666b1ba6b382dd0df49de610
#
_cell.length_a   1.000
_cell.length_b   1.000
_cell.length_c   1.000
_cell.angle_alpha   90.00
_cell.angle_beta   90.00
_cell.angle_gamma   90.00
#
_symmetry.space_group_name_H-M   'P 1'
#
loop_
_entity.id
_entity.type
_entity.pdbx_description
1 polymer ?
#
loop_
_entity_poly.entity_id
_entity_poly.type
_entity_poly.pdbx_seq_one_letter_code
_entity_poly.pdbx_strand_id
1 'polypeptide(L)'
;DERILDMGCGRGAVLLMAAQHLTTGRAVGVDLWRSADQSGNSPEATQRNAVAEGVADRVELHTGDMTALPFEDNSFDVVVSSLAIHNISGRAGREKAIDEAVRVLRPGGRLMIADIRATGQYQARLAKIGMSDVARRGLGWRFWWSGPWAVTGIVTATKPERRM
;
A
#
# COMPACT_ATOMS: atom_id res chain seq x y z
N ASP A 1 1.07 18.85 2.23
CA ASP A 1 2.46 18.31 2.15
C ASP A 1 2.60 16.84 2.54
N GLU A 2 1.56 16.00 2.31
CA GLU A 2 1.64 14.58 2.68
C GLU A 2 2.59 13.82 1.73
N ARG A 3 3.38 12.91 2.31
CA ARG A 3 4.15 11.91 1.58
C ARG A 3 3.45 10.57 1.69
N ILE A 4 2.94 10.06 0.57
CA ILE A 4 2.15 8.83 0.49
C ILE A 4 2.98 7.73 -0.15
N LEU A 5 3.02 6.54 0.45
CA LEU A 5 3.62 5.34 -0.13
C LEU A 5 2.53 4.39 -0.63
N ASP A 6 2.62 3.95 -1.88
CA ASP A 6 1.84 2.83 -2.45
C ASP A 6 2.73 1.60 -2.59
N MET A 7 2.51 0.59 -1.75
CA MET A 7 3.27 -0.66 -1.71
C MET A 7 2.67 -1.68 -2.69
N GLY A 8 3.45 -2.06 -3.70
CA GLY A 8 2.98 -2.87 -4.81
C GLY A 8 2.11 -2.05 -5.76
N CYS A 9 2.63 -0.89 -6.17
CA CYS A 9 1.87 0.12 -6.93
C CYS A 9 1.48 -0.34 -8.34
N GLY A 10 2.13 -1.38 -8.86
CA GLY A 10 1.86 -1.90 -10.19
C GLY A 10 1.87 -0.80 -11.25
N ARG A 11 0.84 -0.75 -12.09
CA ARG A 11 0.69 0.29 -13.12
C ARG A 11 0.14 1.62 -12.60
N GLY A 12 0.05 1.80 -11.28
CA GLY A 12 -0.19 3.07 -10.63
C GLY A 12 -1.66 3.42 -10.33
N ALA A 13 -2.59 2.46 -10.34
CA ALA A 13 -4.02 2.78 -10.17
C ALA A 13 -4.31 3.57 -8.87
N VAL A 14 -3.76 3.17 -7.73
CA VAL A 14 -3.94 3.88 -6.45
C VAL A 14 -2.94 5.02 -6.31
N LEU A 15 -1.69 4.79 -6.73
CA LEU A 15 -0.62 5.79 -6.70
C LEU A 15 -1.01 7.09 -7.41
N LEU A 16 -1.52 6.99 -8.65
CA LEU A 16 -1.86 8.16 -9.47
C LEU A 16 -3.11 8.87 -8.93
N MET A 17 -4.09 8.10 -8.44
CA MET A 17 -5.25 8.66 -7.75
C MET A 17 -4.82 9.45 -6.51
N ALA A 18 -3.90 8.93 -5.69
CA ALA A 18 -3.34 9.65 -4.56
C ALA A 18 -2.62 10.94 -5.02
N ALA A 19 -1.79 10.86 -6.07
CA ALA A 19 -1.08 12.00 -6.63
C ALA A 19 -2.01 13.12 -7.12
N GLN A 20 -3.19 12.79 -7.65
CA GLN A 20 -4.20 13.77 -8.09
C GLN A 20 -4.75 14.62 -6.93
N HIS A 21 -4.79 14.05 -5.71
CA HIS A 21 -5.25 14.75 -4.51
C HIS A 21 -4.16 15.54 -3.78
N LEU A 22 -2.89 15.39 -4.17
CA LEU A 22 -1.78 16.13 -3.60
C LEU A 22 -1.60 17.49 -4.30
N THR A 23 -1.39 18.53 -3.53
CA THR A 23 -1.05 19.87 -4.05
C THR A 23 0.47 20.10 -4.03
N THR A 24 1.14 19.78 -2.95
CA THR A 24 2.57 20.00 -2.73
C THR A 24 3.33 18.74 -2.25
N GLY A 25 2.63 17.65 -1.97
CA GLY A 25 3.20 16.39 -1.49
C GLY A 25 3.79 15.50 -2.59
N ARG A 26 4.15 14.28 -2.23
CA ARG A 26 4.67 13.25 -3.14
C ARG A 26 3.92 11.93 -2.95
N ALA A 27 3.54 11.31 -4.05
CA ALA A 27 3.08 9.93 -4.11
C ALA A 27 4.27 9.06 -4.56
N VAL A 28 4.71 8.17 -3.70
CA VAL A 28 5.85 7.28 -3.92
C VAL A 28 5.33 5.87 -4.16
N GLY A 29 5.65 5.29 -5.30
CA GLY A 29 5.32 3.91 -5.64
C GLY A 29 6.53 2.98 -5.49
N VAL A 30 6.33 1.81 -4.90
CA VAL A 30 7.33 0.75 -4.86
C VAL A 30 6.75 -0.55 -5.38
N ASP A 31 7.47 -1.22 -6.29
CA ASP A 31 7.08 -2.50 -6.87
C ASP A 31 8.31 -3.32 -7.30
N LEU A 32 8.18 -4.63 -7.41
CA LEU A 32 9.20 -5.52 -7.99
C LEU A 32 9.06 -5.63 -9.51
N TRP A 33 8.01 -5.05 -10.08
CA TRP A 33 7.71 -5.03 -11.51
C TRP A 33 7.60 -6.42 -12.15
N ARG A 34 7.08 -7.39 -11.39
CA ARG A 34 6.89 -8.76 -11.88
C ARG A 34 5.71 -8.83 -12.84
N SER A 35 5.98 -9.25 -14.07
CA SER A 35 4.93 -9.45 -15.09
C SER A 35 3.93 -10.56 -14.72
N ALA A 36 4.33 -11.50 -13.87
CA ALA A 36 3.45 -12.54 -13.33
C ALA A 36 2.34 -12.00 -12.42
N ASP A 37 2.57 -10.89 -11.72
CA ASP A 37 1.59 -10.29 -10.81
C ASP A 37 0.61 -9.37 -11.57
N GLN A 38 1.08 -8.70 -12.61
CA GLN A 38 0.28 -7.85 -13.48
C GLN A 38 0.87 -7.76 -14.89
N SER A 39 0.08 -8.05 -15.92
CA SER A 39 0.51 -7.97 -17.32
C SER A 39 0.97 -6.55 -17.68
N GLY A 40 2.15 -6.44 -18.29
CA GLY A 40 2.75 -5.17 -18.69
C GLY A 40 3.18 -4.28 -17.51
N ASN A 41 3.43 -4.89 -16.35
CA ASN A 41 3.93 -4.19 -15.16
C ASN A 41 5.39 -3.76 -15.38
N SER A 42 5.64 -2.45 -15.39
CA SER A 42 6.98 -1.87 -15.44
C SER A 42 6.97 -0.42 -14.96
N PRO A 43 8.09 0.11 -14.46
CA PRO A 43 8.18 1.52 -14.06
C PRO A 43 7.88 2.47 -15.23
N GLU A 44 8.27 2.13 -16.45
CA GLU A 44 7.99 2.96 -17.63
C GLU A 44 6.49 2.99 -17.96
N ALA A 45 5.76 1.88 -17.74
CA ALA A 45 4.31 1.84 -17.92
C ALA A 45 3.62 2.76 -16.91
N THR A 46 4.03 2.71 -15.65
CA THR A 46 3.51 3.57 -14.59
C THR A 46 3.86 5.04 -14.84
N GLN A 47 5.08 5.32 -15.29
CA GLN A 47 5.49 6.68 -15.64
C GLN A 47 4.68 7.24 -16.83
N ARG A 48 4.43 6.45 -17.88
CA ARG A 48 3.55 6.88 -18.99
C ARG A 48 2.13 7.19 -18.51
N ASN A 49 1.60 6.37 -17.60
CA ASN A 49 0.29 6.61 -17.01
C ASN A 49 0.28 7.91 -16.17
N ALA A 50 1.34 8.16 -15.38
CA ALA A 50 1.47 9.40 -14.61
C ALA A 50 1.51 10.65 -15.51
N VAL A 51 2.17 10.58 -16.66
CA VAL A 51 2.17 11.65 -17.65
C VAL A 51 0.78 11.85 -18.25
N ALA A 52 0.09 10.77 -18.61
CA ALA A 52 -1.25 10.83 -19.20
C ALA A 52 -2.29 11.43 -18.23
N GLU A 53 -2.13 11.15 -16.91
CA GLU A 53 -2.98 11.68 -15.83
C GLU A 53 -2.54 13.09 -15.36
N GLY A 54 -1.46 13.66 -15.91
CA GLY A 54 -0.97 14.99 -15.55
C GLY A 54 -0.42 15.12 -14.12
N VAL A 55 0.11 14.03 -13.57
CA VAL A 55 0.63 13.96 -12.17
C VAL A 55 2.09 13.53 -12.07
N ALA A 56 2.78 13.44 -13.19
CA ALA A 56 4.17 12.93 -13.25
C ALA A 56 5.15 13.74 -12.37
N ASP A 57 4.89 15.02 -12.17
CA ASP A 57 5.65 15.91 -11.30
C ASP A 57 5.52 15.60 -9.81
N ARG A 58 4.50 14.82 -9.41
CA ARG A 58 4.18 14.46 -8.02
C ARG A 58 4.39 12.97 -7.73
N VAL A 59 4.82 12.19 -8.72
CA VAL A 59 5.04 10.74 -8.61
C VAL A 59 6.53 10.44 -8.57
N GLU A 60 6.91 9.52 -7.67
CA GLU A 60 8.26 8.97 -7.54
C GLU A 60 8.16 7.44 -7.56
N LEU A 61 8.99 6.75 -8.36
CA LEU A 61 8.93 5.30 -8.51
C LEU A 61 10.23 4.64 -8.05
N HIS A 62 10.10 3.58 -7.26
CA HIS A 62 11.20 2.78 -6.76
C HIS A 62 11.01 1.30 -7.11
N THR A 63 12.10 0.62 -7.42
CA THR A 63 12.13 -0.84 -7.46
C THR A 63 12.49 -1.35 -6.07
N GLY A 64 11.65 -2.20 -5.48
CA GLY A 64 11.90 -2.71 -4.13
C GLY A 64 10.95 -3.81 -3.70
N ASP A 65 11.42 -4.62 -2.73
CA ASP A 65 10.63 -5.66 -2.09
C ASP A 65 9.85 -5.07 -0.91
N MET A 66 8.55 -5.31 -0.86
CA MET A 66 7.69 -4.87 0.25
C MET A 66 8.10 -5.46 1.60
N THR A 67 8.85 -6.55 1.61
CA THR A 67 9.38 -7.17 2.84
C THR A 67 10.70 -6.55 3.33
N ALA A 68 11.26 -5.60 2.56
CA ALA A 68 12.49 -4.87 2.90
C ALA A 68 12.49 -3.54 2.14
N LEU A 69 11.65 -2.60 2.56
CA LEU A 69 11.43 -1.33 1.87
C LEU A 69 12.71 -0.46 1.89
N PRO A 70 13.10 0.14 0.74
CA PRO A 70 14.28 0.97 0.62
C PRO A 70 14.08 2.40 1.16
N PHE A 71 13.33 2.53 2.25
CA PHE A 71 13.00 3.82 2.85
C PHE A 71 13.36 3.86 4.34
N GLU A 72 13.63 5.05 4.83
CA GLU A 72 13.91 5.29 6.25
C GLU A 72 12.68 5.11 7.13
N ASP A 73 12.89 4.86 8.42
CA ASP A 73 11.82 4.82 9.42
C ASP A 73 11.08 6.17 9.47
N ASN A 74 9.76 6.11 9.65
CA ASN A 74 8.92 7.29 9.86
C ASN A 74 9.02 8.33 8.71
N SER A 75 9.11 7.88 7.47
CA SER A 75 9.29 8.74 6.29
C SER A 75 8.00 9.04 5.51
N PHE A 76 6.86 8.41 5.87
CA PHE A 76 5.58 8.59 5.19
C PHE A 76 4.44 8.95 6.13
N ASP A 77 3.54 9.82 5.67
CA ASP A 77 2.33 10.23 6.40
C ASP A 77 1.21 9.19 6.21
N VAL A 78 1.15 8.59 5.01
CA VAL A 78 0.18 7.58 4.64
C VAL A 78 0.89 6.44 3.91
N VAL A 79 0.54 5.21 4.26
CA VAL A 79 0.95 4.01 3.52
C VAL A 79 -0.29 3.28 3.03
N VAL A 80 -0.32 2.97 1.74
CA VAL A 80 -1.39 2.20 1.11
C VAL A 80 -0.84 0.96 0.43
N SER A 81 -1.67 -0.06 0.27
CA SER A 81 -1.40 -1.20 -0.61
C SER A 81 -2.72 -1.73 -1.15
N SER A 82 -2.77 -2.02 -2.44
CA SER A 82 -3.99 -2.53 -3.08
C SER A 82 -3.68 -3.76 -3.91
N LEU A 83 -4.27 -4.91 -3.54
CA LEU A 83 -4.19 -6.18 -4.26
C LEU A 83 -2.76 -6.66 -4.51
N ALA A 84 -1.84 -6.41 -3.57
CA ALA A 84 -0.42 -6.70 -3.76
C ALA A 84 0.15 -7.67 -2.71
N ILE A 85 -0.13 -7.47 -1.42
CA ILE A 85 0.49 -8.24 -0.33
C ILE A 85 0.11 -9.72 -0.38
N HIS A 86 -1.06 -10.07 -0.90
CA HIS A 86 -1.49 -11.48 -1.04
C HIS A 86 -0.59 -12.29 -2.00
N ASN A 87 0.17 -11.66 -2.89
CA ASN A 87 1.12 -12.31 -3.80
C ASN A 87 2.40 -12.77 -3.06
N ILE A 88 2.67 -12.24 -1.88
CA ILE A 88 3.81 -12.67 -1.06
C ILE A 88 3.54 -14.07 -0.51
N SER A 89 4.47 -14.99 -0.80
CA SER A 89 4.37 -16.38 -0.35
C SER A 89 4.48 -16.49 1.16
N GLY A 90 3.61 -17.32 1.73
CA GLY A 90 3.64 -17.64 3.15
C GLY A 90 3.17 -16.52 4.07
N ARG A 91 2.77 -16.91 5.27
CA ARG A 91 2.27 -15.98 6.30
C ARG A 91 3.38 -15.04 6.79
N ALA A 92 4.56 -15.57 7.05
CA ALA A 92 5.68 -14.81 7.60
C ALA A 92 6.13 -13.67 6.66
N GLY A 93 6.16 -13.91 5.34
CA GLY A 93 6.48 -12.88 4.35
C GLY A 93 5.47 -11.74 4.35
N ARG A 94 4.17 -12.07 4.40
CA ARG A 94 3.10 -11.05 4.48
C ARG A 94 3.16 -10.24 5.79
N GLU A 95 3.43 -10.91 6.93
CA GLU A 95 3.62 -10.22 8.21
C GLU A 95 4.82 -9.28 8.17
N LYS A 96 5.92 -9.68 7.52
CA LYS A 96 7.09 -8.83 7.34
C LYS A 96 6.79 -7.59 6.48
N ALA A 97 5.99 -7.72 5.42
CA ALA A 97 5.54 -6.56 4.63
C ALA A 97 4.68 -5.59 5.46
N ILE A 98 3.82 -6.11 6.36
CA ILE A 98 3.06 -5.29 7.30
C ILE A 98 4.00 -4.56 8.28
N ASP A 99 5.03 -5.25 8.80
CA ASP A 99 6.01 -4.64 9.70
C ASP A 99 6.77 -3.50 9.03
N GLU A 100 7.18 -3.70 7.77
CA GLU A 100 7.84 -2.67 6.96
C GLU A 100 6.92 -1.46 6.69
N ALA A 101 5.64 -1.71 6.36
CA ALA A 101 4.65 -0.65 6.20
C ALA A 101 4.54 0.22 7.48
N VAL A 102 4.54 -0.41 8.66
CA VAL A 102 4.48 0.30 9.95
C VAL A 102 5.81 0.95 10.28
N ARG A 103 6.95 0.34 9.93
CA ARG A 103 8.28 0.94 10.14
C ARG A 103 8.41 2.29 9.46
N VAL A 104 8.06 2.35 8.16
CA VAL A 104 8.20 3.56 7.35
C VAL A 104 7.13 4.62 7.62
N LEU A 105 6.02 4.24 8.24
CA LEU A 105 4.93 5.15 8.60
C LEU A 105 5.33 6.01 9.80
N ARG A 106 5.03 7.31 9.77
CA ARG A 106 5.26 8.26 10.87
C ARG A 106 4.34 7.98 12.07
N PRO A 107 4.73 8.35 13.28
CA PRO A 107 3.77 8.48 14.39
C PRO A 107 2.58 9.37 13.97
N GLY A 108 1.36 8.98 14.29
CA GLY A 108 0.13 9.62 13.81
C GLY A 108 -0.26 9.28 12.36
N GLY A 109 0.61 8.61 11.61
CA GLY A 109 0.38 8.25 10.21
C GLY A 109 -0.68 7.15 10.04
N ARG A 110 -1.27 7.07 8.85
CA ARG A 110 -2.41 6.19 8.51
C ARG A 110 -1.99 5.08 7.56
N LEU A 111 -2.43 3.86 7.84
CA LEU A 111 -2.24 2.69 6.98
C LEU A 111 -3.57 2.22 6.41
N MET A 112 -3.61 1.90 5.12
CA MET A 112 -4.78 1.31 4.44
C MET A 112 -4.33 0.19 3.50
N ILE A 113 -4.86 -1.03 3.70
CA ILE A 113 -4.56 -2.19 2.87
C ILE A 113 -5.86 -2.77 2.35
N ALA A 114 -6.07 -2.75 1.05
CA ALA A 114 -7.17 -3.42 0.36
C ALA A 114 -6.67 -4.72 -0.28
N ASP A 115 -7.29 -5.86 0.07
CA ASP A 115 -6.84 -7.13 -0.47
C ASP A 115 -7.98 -8.17 -0.55
N ILE A 116 -7.82 -9.17 -1.42
CA ILE A 116 -8.79 -10.25 -1.63
C ILE A 116 -8.59 -11.44 -0.69
N ARG A 117 -7.45 -11.50 0.00
CA ARG A 117 -7.07 -12.58 0.93
C ARG A 117 -6.34 -12.01 2.13
N ALA A 118 -6.24 -12.85 3.18
CA ALA A 118 -5.39 -12.62 4.36
C ALA A 118 -5.67 -11.32 5.15
N THR A 119 -6.72 -10.55 4.85
CA THR A 119 -7.03 -9.30 5.57
C THR A 119 -7.24 -9.49 7.07
N GLY A 120 -7.77 -10.65 7.51
CA GLY A 120 -7.83 -11.00 8.94
C GLY A 120 -6.45 -11.20 9.57
N GLN A 121 -5.49 -11.75 8.81
CA GLN A 121 -4.09 -11.88 9.24
C GLN A 121 -3.43 -10.49 9.37
N TYR A 122 -3.66 -9.58 8.43
CA TYR A 122 -3.14 -8.21 8.50
C TYR A 122 -3.67 -7.47 9.71
N GLN A 123 -4.99 -7.55 9.94
CA GLN A 123 -5.62 -6.98 11.13
C GLN A 123 -5.00 -7.50 12.44
N ALA A 124 -4.85 -8.82 12.56
CA ALA A 124 -4.26 -9.44 13.74
C ALA A 124 -2.80 -9.02 13.95
N ARG A 125 -2.01 -8.91 12.85
CA ARG A 125 -0.62 -8.44 12.93
C ARG A 125 -0.53 -7.00 13.40
N LEU A 126 -1.31 -6.09 12.81
CA LEU A 126 -1.35 -4.67 13.17
C LEU A 126 -1.72 -4.47 14.65
N ALA A 127 -2.73 -5.19 15.13
CA ALA A 127 -3.10 -5.15 16.56
C ALA A 127 -1.96 -5.67 17.45
N LYS A 128 -1.30 -6.78 17.05
CA LYS A 128 -0.18 -7.37 17.80
C LYS A 128 1.02 -6.44 17.93
N ILE A 129 1.31 -5.63 16.90
CA ILE A 129 2.45 -4.68 16.91
C ILE A 129 2.07 -3.31 17.46
N GLY A 130 0.87 -3.16 18.04
CA GLY A 130 0.48 -1.98 18.79
C GLY A 130 -0.06 -0.82 17.97
N MET A 131 -0.55 -1.07 16.74
CA MET A 131 -1.28 -0.04 15.99
C MET A 131 -2.62 0.28 16.66
N SER A 132 -3.05 1.53 16.60
CA SER A 132 -4.37 1.99 17.06
C SER A 132 -5.39 2.00 15.92
N ASP A 133 -6.68 2.10 16.30
CA ASP A 133 -7.83 2.20 15.39
C ASP A 133 -7.87 1.10 14.32
N VAL A 134 -7.40 -0.10 14.67
CA VAL A 134 -7.32 -1.22 13.74
C VAL A 134 -8.71 -1.72 13.40
N ALA A 135 -9.15 -1.45 12.19
CA ALA A 135 -10.45 -1.85 11.69
C ALA A 135 -10.34 -2.67 10.40
N ARG A 136 -11.27 -3.61 10.20
CA ARG A 136 -11.42 -4.39 8.98
C ARG A 136 -12.86 -4.38 8.53
N ARG A 137 -13.09 -4.10 7.23
CA ARG A 137 -14.41 -4.14 6.61
C ARG A 137 -14.35 -4.73 5.20
N GLY A 138 -15.43 -5.35 4.74
CA GLY A 138 -15.60 -5.72 3.34
C GLY A 138 -15.99 -4.49 2.51
N LEU A 139 -15.53 -4.43 1.26
CA LEU A 139 -15.88 -3.36 0.32
C LEU A 139 -17.20 -3.63 -0.44
N GLY A 140 -17.91 -4.70 -0.08
CA GLY A 140 -19.21 -5.03 -0.65
C GLY A 140 -19.13 -5.74 -2.01
N TRP A 141 -20.29 -6.06 -2.56
CA TRP A 141 -20.45 -6.89 -3.76
C TRP A 141 -19.83 -6.28 -5.03
N ARG A 142 -19.70 -4.99 -5.12
CA ARG A 142 -19.06 -4.29 -6.25
C ARG A 142 -17.56 -4.56 -6.37
N PHE A 143 -16.94 -5.08 -5.31
CA PHE A 143 -15.52 -5.45 -5.23
C PHE A 143 -15.33 -6.97 -5.15
N TRP A 144 -16.22 -7.75 -5.73
CA TRP A 144 -16.11 -9.20 -5.90
C TRP A 144 -15.46 -9.51 -7.24
N TRP A 145 -14.20 -9.83 -7.25
CA TRP A 145 -13.41 -10.04 -8.48
C TRP A 145 -13.79 -11.30 -9.26
N SER A 146 -14.26 -12.34 -8.58
CA SER A 146 -14.66 -13.61 -9.21
C SER A 146 -15.82 -14.29 -8.50
N GLY A 147 -16.72 -13.51 -7.88
CA GLY A 147 -17.86 -13.99 -7.14
C GLY A 147 -17.74 -13.84 -5.63
N PRO A 148 -18.70 -14.37 -4.85
CA PRO A 148 -18.79 -14.13 -3.40
C PRO A 148 -17.62 -14.71 -2.58
N TRP A 149 -16.76 -15.53 -3.17
CA TRP A 149 -15.58 -16.12 -2.53
C TRP A 149 -14.31 -15.27 -2.64
N ALA A 150 -14.29 -14.23 -3.47
CA ALA A 150 -13.17 -13.30 -3.64
C ALA A 150 -13.57 -11.88 -3.23
N VAL A 151 -14.01 -11.74 -1.99
CA VAL A 151 -14.43 -10.45 -1.41
C VAL A 151 -13.22 -9.63 -1.05
N THR A 152 -13.08 -8.45 -1.65
CA THR A 152 -12.06 -7.49 -1.24
C THR A 152 -12.40 -6.92 0.13
N GLY A 153 -11.47 -7.07 1.07
CA GLY A 153 -11.52 -6.43 2.37
C GLY A 153 -10.53 -5.29 2.47
N ILE A 154 -10.85 -4.26 3.22
CA ILE A 154 -9.93 -3.20 3.59
C ILE A 154 -9.60 -3.27 5.07
N VAL A 155 -8.32 -3.13 5.39
CA VAL A 155 -7.81 -3.00 6.76
C VAL A 155 -7.22 -1.60 6.90
N THR A 156 -7.61 -0.90 7.96
CA THR A 156 -7.08 0.43 8.28
C THR A 156 -6.48 0.42 9.69
N ALA A 157 -5.47 1.25 9.91
CA ALA A 157 -4.86 1.44 11.22
C ALA A 157 -4.16 2.80 11.29
N THR A 158 -3.92 3.28 12.51
CA THR A 158 -3.15 4.49 12.80
C THR A 158 -1.92 4.11 13.62
N LYS A 159 -0.74 4.64 13.27
CA LYS A 159 0.46 4.47 14.10
C LYS A 159 0.35 5.40 15.31
N PRO A 160 0.43 4.88 16.55
CA PRO A 160 0.30 5.73 17.73
C PRO A 160 1.35 6.85 17.75
N GLU A 161 0.97 8.00 18.24
CA GLU A 161 1.90 9.07 18.61
C GLU A 161 2.90 8.54 19.65
N ARG A 162 4.17 8.93 19.55
CA ARG A 162 5.12 8.63 20.63
C ARG A 162 4.62 9.32 21.90
N ARG A 163 4.27 8.55 22.92
CA ARG A 163 4.09 9.16 24.26
C ARG A 163 5.43 9.76 24.69
N MET A 164 5.43 11.08 24.83
CA MET A 164 6.51 11.79 25.50
C MET A 164 6.59 11.37 26.97
#